data_319cec4e5fd7da92ca289a244a5d47e1
#
_entry.id   319cec4e5fd7da92ca289a244a5d47e1
#
_cell.length_a   1.000
_cell.length_b   1.000
_cell.length_c   1.000
_cell.angle_alpha   90.00
_cell.angle_beta   90.00
_cell.angle_gamma   90.00
#
_symmetry.space_group_name_H-M   'P 1'
#
loop_
_entity.id
_entity.type
_entity.pdbx_description
1 polymer ?
#
loop_
_entity_poly.entity_id
_entity_poly.type
_entity_poly.pdbx_seq_one_letter_code
_entity_poly.pdbx_strand_id
1 'polypeptide(L)'
;MKRLLCALLALVLALACVPAMADVARVTEEPKEFTVWAAYNPTYQTEWESIKAWKYFEEATGVHINWVLFSNDEMSEKLNTLIGSADFEHFPDAFYRCWISDSMLKRFGPDGMFLDLKELVQENAPNLCKALDEMDAWSNVLDPETGAMYSVPELNSALSARMHPKMFFNKKMLEAVGGKVPTTTDELYELLVKVRDADANGNGDANDEIGVTSNGLSNVLRAFTGAFGLNNRGREDLSVDADPSDPTKIRFVYTCDSYRQYLAYVAKLYQEGLIDPELFELSTAKMVAKGSQDMIFCLSYINCQAASVNADDYVGLEVALKGPNGDQQWNNMNKGVGLGAFAISPTCKDPATLVRWIDSFYTDEGAKMFYFGKE
;
A
#
# COMPACT_ATOMS: atom_id res chain seq x y z
N MET A 1 -60.72 -7.80 -15.38
CA MET A 1 -59.67 -7.44 -16.34
C MET A 1 -58.77 -6.28 -15.87
N LYS A 2 -59.28 -5.09 -15.49
CA LYS A 2 -58.44 -3.97 -15.03
C LYS A 2 -57.56 -4.26 -13.79
N ARG A 3 -58.03 -5.05 -12.82
CA ARG A 3 -57.26 -5.43 -11.62
C ARG A 3 -56.16 -6.43 -11.92
N LEU A 4 -56.29 -7.29 -12.92
CA LEU A 4 -55.24 -8.22 -13.36
C LEU A 4 -54.13 -7.49 -14.14
N LEU A 5 -54.50 -6.47 -14.92
CA LEU A 5 -53.55 -5.63 -15.67
C LEU A 5 -52.70 -4.77 -14.74
N CYS A 6 -53.27 -4.23 -13.69
CA CYS A 6 -52.52 -3.48 -12.66
C CYS A 6 -51.55 -4.38 -11.85
N ALA A 7 -51.97 -5.63 -11.56
CA ALA A 7 -51.09 -6.59 -10.86
C ALA A 7 -49.95 -7.04 -11.73
N LEU A 8 -50.13 -7.24 -13.05
CA LEU A 8 -49.05 -7.56 -13.99
C LEU A 8 -48.11 -6.36 -14.20
N LEU A 9 -48.64 -5.12 -14.29
CA LEU A 9 -47.81 -3.92 -14.39
C LEU A 9 -46.95 -3.68 -13.10
N ALA A 10 -47.53 -3.94 -11.91
CA ALA A 10 -46.84 -3.84 -10.64
C ALA A 10 -45.76 -4.93 -10.50
N LEU A 11 -46.00 -6.13 -11.03
CA LEU A 11 -44.99 -7.22 -11.05
C LEU A 11 -43.82 -6.95 -12.02
N VAL A 12 -44.11 -6.32 -13.18
CA VAL A 12 -43.09 -5.91 -14.15
C VAL A 12 -42.27 -4.74 -13.62
N LEU A 13 -42.88 -3.78 -12.90
CA LEU A 13 -42.18 -2.68 -12.22
C LEU A 13 -41.38 -3.13 -10.99
N ALA A 14 -41.83 -4.17 -10.28
CA ALA A 14 -41.09 -4.73 -9.15
C ALA A 14 -39.88 -5.57 -9.62
N LEU A 15 -39.91 -6.17 -10.81
CA LEU A 15 -38.74 -6.82 -11.42
C LEU A 15 -37.72 -5.82 -12.00
N ALA A 16 -38.11 -4.56 -12.24
CA ALA A 16 -37.21 -3.52 -12.74
C ALA A 16 -36.45 -2.77 -11.62
N CYS A 17 -36.73 -3.08 -10.34
CA CYS A 17 -36.06 -2.50 -9.17
C CYS A 17 -35.21 -3.49 -8.38
N VAL A 18 -34.72 -4.57 -9.02
CA VAL A 18 -33.49 -5.17 -8.53
C VAL A 18 -32.40 -4.15 -8.91
N PRO A 19 -31.66 -3.55 -7.95
CA PRO A 19 -30.46 -2.85 -8.34
C PRO A 19 -29.61 -3.92 -9.07
N ALA A 20 -29.45 -3.77 -10.35
CA ALA A 20 -28.43 -4.50 -11.07
C ALA A 20 -27.14 -4.08 -10.35
N MET A 21 -26.56 -4.98 -9.56
CA MET A 21 -25.15 -4.85 -9.20
C MET A 21 -24.47 -4.67 -10.55
N ALA A 22 -23.84 -3.51 -10.74
CA ALA A 22 -23.23 -3.18 -12.02
C ALA A 22 -22.10 -4.18 -12.24
N ASP A 23 -22.38 -5.26 -12.93
CA ASP A 23 -21.37 -6.23 -13.38
C ASP A 23 -20.28 -5.45 -14.11
N VAL A 24 -19.04 -5.92 -13.99
CA VAL A 24 -17.93 -5.37 -14.78
C VAL A 24 -18.35 -5.35 -16.25
N ALA A 25 -18.34 -4.18 -16.85
CA ALA A 25 -18.82 -4.00 -18.21
C ALA A 25 -17.89 -4.64 -19.25
N ARG A 26 -18.49 -5.15 -20.34
CA ARG A 26 -17.73 -5.60 -21.48
C ARG A 26 -17.03 -4.41 -22.16
N VAL A 27 -15.73 -4.52 -22.43
CA VAL A 27 -14.89 -3.43 -22.95
C VAL A 27 -14.54 -3.59 -24.44
N THR A 28 -14.82 -4.75 -25.01
CA THR A 28 -14.60 -5.05 -26.44
C THR A 28 -15.66 -5.99 -26.98
N GLU A 29 -16.14 -5.78 -28.22
CA GLU A 29 -17.12 -6.66 -28.88
C GLU A 29 -16.50 -8.03 -29.23
N GLU A 30 -15.29 -8.01 -29.77
CA GLU A 30 -14.55 -9.22 -30.12
C GLU A 30 -13.45 -9.49 -29.07
N PRO A 31 -13.16 -10.74 -28.72
CA PRO A 31 -12.09 -11.08 -27.81
C PRO A 31 -10.76 -10.45 -28.24
N LYS A 32 -10.04 -9.86 -27.30
CA LYS A 32 -8.71 -9.26 -27.47
C LYS A 32 -7.71 -9.94 -26.56
N GLU A 33 -6.49 -10.07 -27.03
CA GLU A 33 -5.38 -10.64 -26.27
C GLU A 33 -4.26 -9.61 -26.14
N PHE A 34 -3.67 -9.53 -24.95
CA PHE A 34 -2.52 -8.67 -24.67
C PHE A 34 -1.48 -9.42 -23.87
N THR A 35 -0.21 -9.14 -24.14
CA THR A 35 0.92 -9.67 -23.35
C THR A 35 1.30 -8.66 -22.30
N VAL A 36 1.25 -9.05 -21.03
CA VAL A 36 1.53 -8.18 -19.90
C VAL A 36 2.61 -8.78 -19.00
N TRP A 37 3.67 -8.00 -18.77
CA TRP A 37 4.65 -8.36 -17.76
C TRP A 37 4.12 -8.04 -16.36
N ALA A 38 4.33 -8.96 -15.41
CA ALA A 38 3.93 -8.74 -14.03
C ALA A 38 4.93 -9.33 -13.04
N ALA A 39 5.09 -8.63 -11.90
CA ALA A 39 5.88 -9.15 -10.79
C ALA A 39 5.01 -9.98 -9.85
N TYR A 40 5.52 -11.12 -9.40
CA TYR A 40 4.88 -11.97 -8.41
C TYR A 40 5.78 -12.23 -7.20
N ASN A 41 5.14 -12.46 -6.06
CA ASN A 41 5.84 -12.91 -4.87
C ASN A 41 5.81 -14.44 -4.81
N PRO A 42 6.98 -15.14 -4.84
CA PRO A 42 7.03 -16.59 -4.86
C PRO A 42 6.46 -17.27 -3.59
N THR A 43 6.26 -16.51 -2.51
CA THR A 43 5.62 -17.01 -1.27
C THR A 43 4.11 -17.22 -1.43
N TYR A 44 3.49 -16.56 -2.42
CA TYR A 44 2.05 -16.61 -2.68
C TYR A 44 1.74 -17.40 -3.96
N GLN A 45 0.62 -17.05 -4.60
CA GLN A 45 0.20 -17.70 -5.84
C GLN A 45 1.15 -17.38 -7.01
N THR A 46 1.72 -18.42 -7.60
CA THR A 46 2.64 -18.33 -8.75
C THR A 46 1.97 -18.65 -10.10
N GLU A 47 0.81 -19.31 -10.08
CA GLU A 47 0.06 -19.71 -11.28
C GLU A 47 -1.11 -18.73 -11.51
N TRP A 48 -0.84 -17.57 -12.08
CA TRP A 48 -1.83 -16.51 -12.23
C TRP A 48 -2.99 -16.89 -13.15
N GLU A 49 -2.77 -17.73 -14.15
CA GLU A 49 -3.85 -18.24 -15.02
C GLU A 49 -4.91 -19.04 -14.25
N SER A 50 -4.56 -19.60 -13.09
CA SER A 50 -5.49 -20.34 -12.23
C SER A 50 -6.34 -19.45 -11.33
N ILE A 51 -5.99 -18.16 -11.20
CA ILE A 51 -6.68 -17.22 -10.32
C ILE A 51 -8.06 -16.91 -10.88
N LYS A 52 -9.09 -17.19 -10.08
CA LYS A 52 -10.50 -17.02 -10.48
C LYS A 52 -10.85 -15.57 -10.87
N ALA A 53 -10.22 -14.58 -10.22
CA ALA A 53 -10.45 -13.18 -10.54
C ALA A 53 -10.07 -12.86 -12.00
N TRP A 54 -8.93 -13.36 -12.49
CA TRP A 54 -8.52 -13.12 -13.89
C TRP A 54 -9.48 -13.72 -14.88
N LYS A 55 -9.96 -14.95 -14.63
CA LYS A 55 -10.99 -15.60 -15.47
C LYS A 55 -12.29 -14.82 -15.48
N TYR A 56 -12.70 -14.30 -14.33
CA TYR A 56 -13.87 -13.45 -14.24
C TYR A 56 -13.72 -12.17 -15.07
N PHE A 57 -12.58 -11.47 -14.93
CA PHE A 57 -12.33 -10.26 -15.72
C PHE A 57 -12.26 -10.56 -17.22
N GLU A 58 -11.68 -11.68 -17.64
CA GLU A 58 -11.66 -12.11 -19.03
C GLU A 58 -13.08 -12.34 -19.56
N GLU A 59 -13.89 -13.13 -18.85
CA GLU A 59 -15.28 -13.41 -19.22
C GLU A 59 -16.13 -12.14 -19.29
N ALA A 60 -16.00 -11.23 -18.31
CA ALA A 60 -16.75 -10.00 -18.22
C ALA A 60 -16.34 -9.00 -19.31
N THR A 61 -15.05 -8.74 -19.45
CA THR A 61 -14.52 -7.67 -20.29
C THR A 61 -14.32 -8.08 -21.75
N GLY A 62 -14.09 -9.38 -22.03
CA GLY A 62 -13.67 -9.91 -23.32
C GLY A 62 -12.18 -9.72 -23.60
N VAL A 63 -11.38 -9.40 -22.58
CA VAL A 63 -9.92 -9.21 -22.70
C VAL A 63 -9.19 -10.34 -22.01
N HIS A 64 -8.40 -11.08 -22.78
CA HIS A 64 -7.49 -12.10 -22.29
C HIS A 64 -6.09 -11.50 -22.06
N ILE A 65 -5.48 -11.78 -20.92
CA ILE A 65 -4.11 -11.35 -20.61
C ILE A 65 -3.18 -12.55 -20.60
N ASN A 66 -2.22 -12.54 -21.50
CA ASN A 66 -1.09 -13.47 -21.51
C ASN A 66 -0.02 -12.95 -20.51
N TRP A 67 -0.03 -13.50 -19.30
CA TRP A 67 0.87 -13.06 -18.25
C TRP A 67 2.28 -13.58 -18.45
N VAL A 68 3.27 -12.69 -18.48
CA VAL A 68 4.70 -13.02 -18.38
C VAL A 68 5.19 -12.64 -17.00
N LEU A 69 5.39 -13.65 -16.16
CA LEU A 69 5.63 -13.49 -14.73
C LEU A 69 7.12 -13.53 -14.39
N PHE A 70 7.57 -12.56 -13.60
CA PHE A 70 8.89 -12.56 -13.00
C PHE A 70 8.76 -12.46 -11.48
N SER A 71 9.65 -13.10 -10.73
CA SER A 71 9.69 -12.89 -9.28
C SER A 71 10.01 -11.43 -8.95
N ASN A 72 9.60 -10.97 -7.75
CA ASN A 72 9.90 -9.60 -7.32
C ASN A 72 11.40 -9.28 -7.39
N ASP A 73 12.25 -10.26 -7.11
CA ASP A 73 13.71 -10.09 -7.12
C ASP A 73 14.27 -9.94 -8.54
N GLU A 74 13.70 -10.66 -9.52
CA GLU A 74 14.11 -10.61 -10.92
C GLU A 74 13.56 -9.39 -11.68
N MET A 75 12.37 -8.93 -11.30
CA MET A 75 11.64 -7.90 -12.06
C MET A 75 12.46 -6.63 -12.26
N SER A 76 13.14 -6.15 -11.23
CA SER A 76 13.92 -4.91 -11.32
C SER A 76 15.05 -5.02 -12.37
N GLU A 77 15.74 -6.15 -12.42
CA GLU A 77 16.80 -6.41 -13.41
C GLU A 77 16.23 -6.51 -14.82
N LYS A 78 15.14 -7.27 -14.99
CA LYS A 78 14.48 -7.45 -16.28
C LYS A 78 13.96 -6.13 -16.86
N LEU A 79 13.29 -5.33 -16.02
CA LEU A 79 12.75 -4.03 -16.41
C LEU A 79 13.87 -3.04 -16.78
N ASN A 80 14.94 -2.95 -15.97
CA ASN A 80 16.08 -2.09 -16.27
C ASN A 80 16.79 -2.50 -17.57
N THR A 81 16.93 -3.79 -17.82
CA THR A 81 17.55 -4.31 -19.04
C THR A 81 16.69 -3.95 -20.26
N LEU A 82 15.38 -4.18 -20.20
CA LEU A 82 14.46 -3.88 -21.29
C LEU A 82 14.44 -2.40 -21.62
N ILE A 83 14.25 -1.54 -20.62
CA ILE A 83 14.21 -0.08 -20.80
C ILE A 83 15.59 0.44 -21.27
N GLY A 84 16.68 -0.07 -20.69
CA GLY A 84 18.04 0.36 -21.03
C GLY A 84 18.48 -0.04 -22.43
N SER A 85 17.95 -1.13 -22.98
CA SER A 85 18.24 -1.55 -24.36
C SER A 85 17.45 -0.76 -25.40
N ALA A 86 16.31 -0.17 -25.03
CA ALA A 86 15.33 0.45 -25.92
C ALA A 86 14.90 -0.51 -27.08
N ASP A 87 14.91 -1.82 -26.80
CA ASP A 87 14.55 -2.85 -27.76
C ASP A 87 13.03 -3.05 -27.76
N PHE A 88 12.34 -2.20 -28.52
CA PHE A 88 10.89 -2.19 -28.61
C PHE A 88 10.28 -3.48 -29.20
N GLU A 89 11.05 -4.33 -29.89
CA GLU A 89 10.54 -5.60 -30.41
C GLU A 89 10.20 -6.57 -29.27
N HIS A 90 10.85 -6.43 -28.13
CA HIS A 90 10.65 -7.28 -26.95
C HIS A 90 9.78 -6.65 -25.86
N PHE A 91 9.23 -5.45 -26.10
CA PHE A 91 8.31 -4.83 -25.15
C PHE A 91 6.98 -5.60 -25.11
N PRO A 92 6.42 -5.85 -23.90
CA PRO A 92 5.05 -6.32 -23.78
C PRO A 92 4.07 -5.20 -24.17
N ASP A 93 2.77 -5.51 -24.27
CA ASP A 93 1.75 -4.48 -24.46
C ASP A 93 1.62 -3.59 -23.22
N ALA A 94 1.79 -4.17 -22.02
CA ALA A 94 1.73 -3.41 -20.78
C ALA A 94 2.57 -4.03 -19.65
N PHE A 95 2.72 -3.27 -18.59
CA PHE A 95 3.42 -3.62 -17.34
C PHE A 95 2.44 -3.49 -16.17
N TYR A 96 2.26 -4.56 -15.41
CA TYR A 96 1.38 -4.60 -14.24
C TYR A 96 2.19 -4.89 -12.98
N ARG A 97 2.22 -3.94 -12.02
CA ARG A 97 2.96 -4.07 -10.74
C ARG A 97 4.44 -4.47 -10.93
N CYS A 98 5.07 -3.95 -11.96
CA CYS A 98 6.48 -4.22 -12.27
C CYS A 98 7.45 -3.35 -11.47
N TRP A 99 7.00 -2.71 -10.40
CA TRP A 99 7.80 -1.83 -9.54
C TRP A 99 8.43 -0.63 -10.28
N ILE A 100 7.71 -0.12 -11.29
CA ILE A 100 8.12 1.09 -12.00
C ILE A 100 8.07 2.26 -11.02
N SER A 101 9.23 2.80 -10.69
CA SER A 101 9.34 3.91 -9.74
C SER A 101 8.98 5.26 -10.38
N ASP A 102 8.63 6.24 -9.55
CA ASP A 102 8.41 7.62 -9.99
C ASP A 102 9.61 8.17 -10.76
N SER A 103 10.81 7.83 -10.32
CA SER A 103 12.05 8.25 -10.99
C SER A 103 12.22 7.62 -12.38
N MET A 104 11.77 6.39 -12.56
CA MET A 104 11.77 5.73 -13.89
C MET A 104 10.74 6.37 -14.80
N LEU A 105 9.54 6.64 -14.33
CA LEU A 105 8.49 7.31 -15.10
C LEU A 105 8.95 8.70 -15.55
N LYS A 106 9.52 9.50 -14.65
CA LYS A 106 10.05 10.84 -14.95
C LYS A 106 11.21 10.83 -15.94
N ARG A 107 12.10 9.84 -15.82
CA ARG A 107 13.29 9.77 -16.69
C ARG A 107 12.94 9.23 -18.07
N PHE A 108 12.19 8.15 -18.14
CA PHE A 108 12.01 7.37 -19.38
C PHE A 108 10.65 7.61 -20.05
N GLY A 109 9.69 8.22 -19.36
CA GLY A 109 8.42 8.62 -19.95
C GLY A 109 8.59 9.62 -21.09
N PRO A 110 9.29 10.77 -20.86
CA PRO A 110 9.60 11.73 -21.93
C PRO A 110 10.41 11.13 -23.10
N ASP A 111 11.22 10.10 -22.81
CA ASP A 111 12.00 9.37 -23.84
C ASP A 111 11.13 8.36 -24.63
N GLY A 112 9.83 8.28 -24.34
CA GLY A 112 8.87 7.43 -25.06
C GLY A 112 8.92 5.96 -24.71
N MET A 113 9.47 5.57 -23.55
CA MET A 113 9.47 4.18 -23.06
C MET A 113 8.13 3.77 -22.48
N PHE A 114 7.32 4.74 -22.08
CA PHE A 114 5.95 4.56 -21.59
C PHE A 114 5.02 5.48 -22.38
N LEU A 115 3.84 4.98 -22.72
CA LEU A 115 2.83 5.75 -23.44
C LEU A 115 2.24 6.83 -22.52
N ASP A 116 2.05 8.05 -23.06
CA ASP A 116 1.24 9.07 -22.37
C ASP A 116 -0.23 8.65 -22.40
N LEU A 117 -0.78 8.37 -21.23
CA LEU A 117 -2.12 7.85 -21.06
C LEU A 117 -3.16 8.93 -20.76
N LYS A 118 -2.76 10.20 -20.62
CA LYS A 118 -3.65 11.25 -20.12
C LYS A 118 -4.96 11.36 -20.91
N GLU A 119 -4.87 11.56 -22.21
CA GLU A 119 -6.05 11.68 -23.08
C GLU A 119 -6.83 10.37 -23.14
N LEU A 120 -6.11 9.22 -23.26
CA LEU A 120 -6.74 7.90 -23.28
C LEU A 120 -7.53 7.61 -22.00
N VAL A 121 -7.01 7.98 -20.83
CA VAL A 121 -7.69 7.84 -19.54
C VAL A 121 -8.91 8.74 -19.47
N GLN A 122 -8.81 10.01 -19.88
CA GLN A 122 -9.93 10.94 -19.88
C GLN A 122 -11.08 10.49 -20.79
N GLU A 123 -10.77 9.83 -21.91
CA GLU A 123 -11.75 9.36 -22.87
C GLU A 123 -12.32 7.96 -22.56
N ASN A 124 -11.52 7.09 -21.93
CA ASN A 124 -11.83 5.66 -21.84
C ASN A 124 -11.90 5.10 -20.41
N ALA A 125 -11.60 5.89 -19.37
CA ALA A 125 -11.54 5.43 -17.98
C ALA A 125 -12.37 6.32 -17.02
N PRO A 126 -13.70 6.34 -17.15
CA PRO A 126 -14.56 7.23 -16.34
C PRO A 126 -14.51 6.90 -14.85
N ASN A 127 -14.33 5.64 -14.45
CA ASN A 127 -14.29 5.24 -13.05
C ASN A 127 -12.96 5.69 -12.39
N LEU A 128 -11.84 5.55 -13.09
CA LEU A 128 -10.55 6.08 -12.66
C LEU A 128 -10.59 7.60 -12.56
N CYS A 129 -11.14 8.30 -13.57
CA CYS A 129 -11.30 9.75 -13.53
C CYS A 129 -12.09 10.19 -12.29
N LYS A 130 -13.24 9.54 -12.03
CA LYS A 130 -14.04 9.80 -10.84
C LYS A 130 -13.26 9.59 -9.54
N ALA A 131 -12.49 8.50 -9.44
CA ALA A 131 -11.67 8.22 -8.25
C ALA A 131 -10.57 9.27 -8.05
N LEU A 132 -9.93 9.73 -9.13
CA LEU A 132 -8.93 10.81 -9.09
C LEU A 132 -9.54 12.14 -8.65
N ASP A 133 -10.74 12.48 -9.13
CA ASP A 133 -11.49 13.68 -8.71
C ASP A 133 -11.86 13.64 -7.23
N GLU A 134 -12.42 12.51 -6.76
CA GLU A 134 -12.83 12.33 -5.35
C GLU A 134 -11.63 12.40 -4.37
N MET A 135 -10.44 12.01 -4.82
CA MET A 135 -9.22 12.06 -4.03
C MET A 135 -8.39 13.35 -4.21
N ASP A 136 -8.82 14.28 -5.07
CA ASP A 136 -8.02 15.44 -5.50
C ASP A 136 -6.59 15.02 -5.92
N ALA A 137 -6.50 13.97 -6.74
CA ALA A 137 -5.26 13.26 -7.00
C ALA A 137 -4.64 13.53 -8.37
N TRP A 138 -5.26 14.31 -9.24
CA TRP A 138 -4.74 14.57 -10.60
C TRP A 138 -3.31 15.11 -10.60
N SER A 139 -3.00 16.06 -9.70
CA SER A 139 -1.64 16.62 -9.59
C SER A 139 -0.58 15.61 -9.15
N ASN A 140 -0.98 14.46 -8.61
CA ASN A 140 -0.09 13.40 -8.17
C ASN A 140 0.24 12.38 -9.26
N VAL A 141 -0.61 12.28 -10.29
CA VAL A 141 -0.47 11.28 -11.37
C VAL A 141 0.10 11.87 -12.65
N LEU A 142 0.13 13.19 -12.77
CA LEU A 142 0.69 13.88 -13.90
C LEU A 142 2.18 14.21 -13.66
N ASP A 143 2.99 14.01 -14.67
CA ASP A 143 4.37 14.49 -14.67
C ASP A 143 4.38 16.02 -14.61
N PRO A 144 5.06 16.64 -13.64
CA PRO A 144 5.00 18.08 -13.43
C PRO A 144 5.66 18.92 -14.53
N GLU A 145 6.54 18.32 -15.34
CA GLU A 145 7.26 19.03 -16.40
C GLU A 145 6.52 18.93 -17.73
N THR A 146 6.03 17.73 -18.06
CA THR A 146 5.38 17.46 -19.35
C THR A 146 3.86 17.56 -19.30
N GLY A 147 3.26 17.37 -18.10
CA GLY A 147 1.82 17.26 -17.93
C GLY A 147 1.25 15.92 -18.41
N ALA A 148 2.10 14.95 -18.76
CA ALA A 148 1.73 13.62 -19.23
C ALA A 148 1.39 12.67 -18.06
N MET A 149 0.68 11.57 -18.36
CA MET A 149 0.37 10.49 -17.43
C MET A 149 1.00 9.19 -17.93
N TYR A 150 2.17 8.82 -17.40
CA TYR A 150 2.91 7.64 -17.88
C TYR A 150 2.51 6.33 -17.22
N SER A 151 1.61 6.36 -16.24
CA SER A 151 1.06 5.14 -15.62
C SER A 151 -0.31 5.39 -15.03
N VAL A 152 -1.13 4.35 -15.00
CA VAL A 152 -2.35 4.28 -14.20
C VAL A 152 -1.91 4.03 -12.75
N PRO A 153 -2.39 4.81 -11.75
CA PRO A 153 -1.99 4.69 -10.36
C PRO A 153 -2.70 3.55 -9.63
N GLU A 154 -2.10 3.06 -8.56
CA GLU A 154 -2.84 2.40 -7.48
C GLU A 154 -3.48 3.49 -6.61
N LEU A 155 -4.78 3.42 -6.37
CA LEU A 155 -5.51 4.34 -5.51
C LEU A 155 -5.96 3.64 -4.23
N ASN A 156 -5.62 4.20 -3.08
CA ASN A 156 -6.02 3.70 -1.78
C ASN A 156 -6.56 4.82 -0.91
N SER A 157 -7.88 4.94 -0.83
CA SER A 157 -8.57 5.94 -0.01
C SER A 157 -8.65 5.56 1.47
N ALA A 158 -8.36 4.30 1.84
CA ALA A 158 -8.46 3.83 3.21
C ALA A 158 -7.47 4.54 4.12
N LEU A 159 -7.97 5.32 5.09
CA LEU A 159 -7.14 6.05 6.04
C LEU A 159 -6.16 5.13 6.77
N SER A 160 -6.59 3.90 7.10
CA SER A 160 -5.77 2.90 7.77
C SER A 160 -4.54 2.48 6.96
N ALA A 161 -4.63 2.44 5.64
CA ALA A 161 -3.50 2.13 4.75
C ALA A 161 -2.58 3.35 4.53
N ARG A 162 -3.13 4.56 4.61
CA ARG A 162 -2.38 5.81 4.45
C ARG A 162 -1.57 6.19 5.69
N MET A 163 -2.00 5.72 6.88
CA MET A 163 -1.33 5.96 8.17
C MET A 163 -0.51 4.72 8.55
N HIS A 164 0.60 4.49 7.89
CA HIS A 164 1.48 3.36 8.10
C HIS A 164 2.93 3.87 8.34
N PRO A 165 3.72 3.26 9.24
CA PRO A 165 3.36 2.18 10.17
C PRO A 165 2.54 2.66 11.37
N LYS A 166 1.81 1.72 11.97
CA LYS A 166 1.08 1.89 13.24
C LYS A 166 1.72 1.03 14.32
N MET A 167 1.60 1.43 15.57
CA MET A 167 2.06 0.63 16.71
C MET A 167 0.88 -0.14 17.30
N PHE A 168 1.08 -1.44 17.48
CA PHE A 168 0.14 -2.37 18.09
C PHE A 168 0.82 -3.06 19.27
N PHE A 169 0.16 -3.09 20.42
CA PHE A 169 0.67 -3.65 21.67
C PHE A 169 -0.06 -4.94 22.02
N ASN A 170 0.68 -5.98 22.39
CA ASN A 170 0.12 -7.24 22.87
C ASN A 170 -0.59 -7.00 24.20
N LYS A 171 -1.89 -7.26 24.25
CA LYS A 171 -2.75 -7.01 25.42
C LYS A 171 -2.34 -7.86 26.62
N LYS A 172 -2.02 -9.14 26.42
CA LYS A 172 -1.61 -10.05 27.48
C LYS A 172 -0.35 -9.57 28.18
N MET A 173 0.68 -9.20 27.39
CA MET A 173 1.93 -8.67 27.94
C MET A 173 1.72 -7.30 28.60
N LEU A 174 0.87 -6.44 28.02
CA LEU A 174 0.52 -5.15 28.58
C LEU A 174 -0.11 -5.28 29.97
N GLU A 175 -1.05 -6.21 30.13
CA GLU A 175 -1.71 -6.53 31.39
C GLU A 175 -0.73 -7.14 32.40
N ALA A 176 0.14 -8.06 31.98
CA ALA A 176 1.12 -8.73 32.81
C ALA A 176 2.07 -7.76 33.53
N VAL A 177 2.47 -6.65 32.84
CA VAL A 177 3.34 -5.62 33.43
C VAL A 177 2.55 -4.47 34.10
N GLY A 178 1.20 -4.60 34.20
CA GLY A 178 0.33 -3.58 34.76
C GLY A 178 0.37 -2.26 33.98
N GLY A 179 0.63 -2.34 32.65
CA GLY A 179 0.79 -1.21 31.78
C GLY A 179 -0.53 -0.71 31.17
N LYS A 180 -0.43 0.45 30.53
CA LYS A 180 -1.48 1.04 29.69
C LYS A 180 -0.86 1.40 28.35
N VAL A 181 -1.70 1.53 27.31
CA VAL A 181 -1.27 2.02 26.01
C VAL A 181 -0.61 3.40 26.19
N PRO A 182 0.65 3.58 25.78
CA PRO A 182 1.39 4.81 26.03
C PRO A 182 0.87 5.97 25.17
N THR A 183 0.98 7.17 25.70
CA THR A 183 0.62 8.43 25.00
C THR A 183 1.83 9.32 24.74
N THR A 184 2.96 9.03 25.38
CA THR A 184 4.22 9.75 25.22
C THR A 184 5.38 8.80 24.91
N THR A 185 6.48 9.34 24.38
CA THR A 185 7.71 8.58 24.16
C THR A 185 8.33 8.09 25.47
N ASP A 186 8.18 8.83 26.56
CA ASP A 186 8.71 8.45 27.88
C ASP A 186 7.89 7.30 28.49
N GLU A 187 6.55 7.37 28.43
CA GLU A 187 5.67 6.26 28.85
C GLU A 187 5.96 4.97 28.05
N LEU A 188 6.18 5.10 26.74
CA LEU A 188 6.57 3.96 25.93
C LEU A 188 7.91 3.37 26.36
N TYR A 189 8.92 4.21 26.60
CA TYR A 189 10.22 3.75 27.09
C TYR A 189 10.10 2.99 28.42
N GLU A 190 9.41 3.56 29.39
CA GLU A 190 9.19 2.92 30.71
C GLU A 190 8.45 1.57 30.58
N LEU A 191 7.48 1.51 29.68
CA LEU A 191 6.72 0.31 29.41
C LEU A 191 7.58 -0.79 28.76
N LEU A 192 8.40 -0.43 27.78
CA LEU A 192 9.34 -1.35 27.12
C LEU A 192 10.37 -1.92 28.10
N VAL A 193 10.86 -1.09 29.04
CA VAL A 193 11.78 -1.56 30.11
C VAL A 193 11.09 -2.59 31.00
N LYS A 194 9.83 -2.36 31.41
CA LYS A 194 9.09 -3.31 32.23
C LYS A 194 8.87 -4.64 31.52
N VAL A 195 8.59 -4.63 30.21
CA VAL A 195 8.41 -5.84 29.42
C VAL A 195 9.72 -6.61 29.28
N ARG A 196 10.81 -5.93 28.96
CA ARG A 196 12.14 -6.54 28.84
C ARG A 196 12.58 -7.24 30.16
N ASP A 197 12.24 -6.67 31.32
CA ASP A 197 12.70 -7.14 32.62
C ASP A 197 11.72 -8.16 33.26
N ALA A 198 10.71 -8.63 32.52
CA ALA A 198 9.68 -9.57 32.99
C ALA A 198 9.43 -10.68 31.98
N ASP A 199 8.99 -11.87 32.47
CA ASP A 199 8.33 -12.90 31.62
C ASP A 199 6.89 -12.44 31.33
N ALA A 200 6.77 -11.48 30.40
CA ALA A 200 5.49 -10.81 30.14
C ALA A 200 4.53 -11.66 29.29
N ASN A 201 5.07 -12.56 28.46
CA ASN A 201 4.27 -13.53 27.71
C ASN A 201 3.89 -14.77 28.55
N GLY A 202 4.54 -14.98 29.72
CA GLY A 202 4.23 -16.04 30.67
C GLY A 202 4.61 -17.44 30.20
N ASN A 203 5.65 -17.56 29.36
CA ASN A 203 6.12 -18.84 28.83
C ASN A 203 7.23 -19.50 29.71
N GLY A 204 7.76 -18.77 30.70
CA GLY A 204 8.81 -19.20 31.62
C GLY A 204 10.22 -18.78 31.21
N ASP A 205 10.40 -18.02 30.12
CA ASP A 205 11.67 -17.42 29.68
C ASP A 205 11.53 -15.90 29.63
N ALA A 206 12.09 -15.18 30.59
CA ALA A 206 12.06 -13.72 30.66
C ALA A 206 13.10 -13.05 29.75
N ASN A 207 13.66 -13.73 28.77
CA ASN A 207 14.67 -13.17 27.86
C ASN A 207 14.23 -13.23 26.39
N ASP A 208 13.02 -13.64 26.10
CA ASP A 208 12.54 -13.76 24.73
C ASP A 208 11.54 -12.67 24.32
N GLU A 209 11.18 -11.78 25.25
CA GLU A 209 10.30 -10.65 24.94
C GLU A 209 10.97 -9.65 24.00
N ILE A 210 10.26 -9.32 22.94
CA ILE A 210 10.70 -8.34 21.94
C ILE A 210 9.92 -7.04 22.13
N GLY A 211 10.62 -5.99 22.57
CA GLY A 211 10.01 -4.70 22.86
C GLY A 211 9.31 -4.09 21.64
N VAL A 212 10.08 -3.64 20.65
CA VAL A 212 9.54 -3.11 19.37
C VAL A 212 10.16 -3.85 18.21
N THR A 213 9.33 -4.32 17.27
CA THR A 213 9.80 -4.92 16.02
C THR A 213 8.93 -4.55 14.82
N SER A 214 9.35 -4.95 13.63
CA SER A 214 8.66 -4.84 12.34
C SER A 214 9.29 -5.82 11.34
N ASN A 215 8.85 -5.77 10.08
CA ASN A 215 9.52 -6.47 8.98
C ASN A 215 10.72 -5.71 8.39
N GLY A 216 11.29 -4.78 9.13
CA GLY A 216 12.48 -4.02 8.75
C GLY A 216 12.61 -2.69 9.51
N LEU A 217 13.83 -2.19 9.53
CA LEU A 217 14.23 -1.00 10.30
C LEU A 217 13.39 0.24 9.95
N SER A 218 13.10 0.47 8.68
CA SER A 218 12.41 1.68 8.23
C SER A 218 11.04 1.87 8.87
N ASN A 219 10.27 0.80 9.10
CA ASN A 219 8.96 0.88 9.72
C ASN A 219 9.04 1.23 11.22
N VAL A 220 10.05 0.73 11.93
CA VAL A 220 10.27 1.13 13.32
C VAL A 220 10.71 2.58 13.38
N LEU A 221 11.64 2.99 12.53
CA LEU A 221 12.10 4.38 12.48
C LEU A 221 10.96 5.35 12.21
N ARG A 222 10.14 5.10 11.22
CA ARG A 222 9.01 5.96 10.83
C ARG A 222 7.96 6.10 11.93
N ALA A 223 7.74 5.08 12.75
CA ALA A 223 6.72 5.12 13.80
C ALA A 223 6.95 6.22 14.86
N PHE A 224 8.18 6.69 15.00
CA PHE A 224 8.55 7.72 15.98
C PHE A 224 8.61 9.14 15.40
N THR A 225 8.64 9.30 14.07
CA THR A 225 8.91 10.60 13.43
C THR A 225 7.96 11.71 13.84
N GLY A 226 6.67 11.39 14.00
CA GLY A 226 5.64 12.35 14.39
C GLY A 226 5.80 12.90 15.81
N ALA A 227 6.42 12.12 16.73
CA ALA A 227 6.71 12.56 18.09
C ALA A 227 7.86 13.57 18.16
N PHE A 228 8.65 13.69 17.09
CA PHE A 228 9.77 14.63 16.99
C PHE A 228 9.53 15.73 15.95
N GLY A 229 8.30 15.92 15.52
CA GLY A 229 7.96 16.93 14.52
C GLY A 229 8.58 16.69 13.14
N LEU A 230 8.93 15.45 12.83
CA LEU A 230 9.51 15.00 11.55
C LEU A 230 8.43 14.36 10.69
N ASN A 231 7.30 15.03 10.51
CA ASN A 231 6.18 14.50 9.77
C ASN A 231 6.48 14.54 8.27
N ASN A 232 6.41 13.39 7.64
CA ASN A 232 6.69 13.17 6.22
C ASN A 232 5.62 13.74 5.27
N ARG A 233 4.49 14.25 5.72
CA ARG A 233 3.43 14.86 4.89
C ARG A 233 3.10 14.12 3.59
N GLY A 234 3.15 12.80 3.64
CA GLY A 234 2.71 11.96 2.52
C GLY A 234 3.81 11.52 1.56
N ARG A 235 5.08 11.61 1.92
CA ARG A 235 6.20 11.01 1.18
C ARG A 235 6.91 9.93 2.00
N GLU A 236 7.44 8.92 1.33
CA GLU A 236 8.25 7.88 1.96
C GLU A 236 9.65 8.38 2.34
N ASP A 237 10.14 9.39 1.61
CA ASP A 237 11.43 10.00 1.84
C ASP A 237 11.33 11.05 2.95
N LEU A 238 12.07 10.81 4.04
CA LEU A 238 12.18 11.70 5.19
C LEU A 238 13.22 12.82 5.01
N SER A 239 13.87 12.91 3.85
CA SER A 239 14.98 13.85 3.65
C SER A 239 14.55 15.31 3.64
N VAL A 240 13.34 15.56 3.16
CA VAL A 240 12.80 16.91 2.96
C VAL A 240 11.41 17.03 3.57
N ASP A 241 11.18 18.12 4.32
CA ASP A 241 9.88 18.44 4.94
C ASP A 241 9.64 19.95 4.90
N ALA A 242 8.40 20.38 5.12
CA ALA A 242 8.12 21.79 5.32
C ALA A 242 8.68 22.27 6.68
N ASP A 243 9.23 23.48 6.71
CA ASP A 243 9.67 24.09 7.96
C ASP A 243 8.45 24.34 8.87
N PRO A 244 8.41 23.82 10.12
CA PRO A 244 7.28 24.04 11.02
C PRO A 244 7.05 25.52 11.37
N SER A 245 8.10 26.35 11.30
CA SER A 245 8.01 27.79 11.58
C SER A 245 7.55 28.62 10.38
N ASP A 246 7.74 28.09 9.15
CA ASP A 246 7.34 28.72 7.90
C ASP A 246 6.99 27.64 6.86
N PRO A 247 5.72 27.24 6.75
CA PRO A 247 5.33 26.15 5.85
C PRO A 247 5.54 26.43 4.35
N THR A 248 5.95 27.65 3.97
CA THR A 248 6.32 27.97 2.61
C THR A 248 7.79 27.63 2.30
N LYS A 249 8.57 27.29 3.31
CA LYS A 249 9.97 26.88 3.20
C LYS A 249 10.13 25.37 3.34
N ILE A 250 11.10 24.85 2.62
CA ILE A 250 11.54 23.46 2.72
C ILE A 250 12.77 23.40 3.63
N ARG A 251 12.79 22.43 4.56
CA ARG A 251 13.98 22.10 5.35
C ARG A 251 14.55 20.75 4.95
N PHE A 252 15.85 20.60 5.05
CA PHE A 252 16.52 19.30 4.96
C PHE A 252 16.53 18.64 6.34
N VAL A 253 15.71 17.61 6.52
CA VAL A 253 15.37 17.02 7.83
C VAL A 253 16.60 16.54 8.59
N TYR A 254 17.56 15.92 7.90
CA TYR A 254 18.74 15.31 8.53
C TYR A 254 19.68 16.32 9.20
N THR A 255 19.52 17.61 8.93
CA THR A 255 20.30 18.68 9.57
C THR A 255 19.58 19.35 10.74
N CYS A 256 18.34 18.96 11.03
CA CYS A 256 17.55 19.56 12.11
C CYS A 256 17.90 18.99 13.48
N ASP A 257 17.83 19.82 14.53
CA ASP A 257 18.04 19.38 15.91
C ASP A 257 17.01 18.32 16.34
N SER A 258 15.77 18.43 15.88
CA SER A 258 14.73 17.43 16.13
C SER A 258 15.09 16.05 15.55
N TYR A 259 15.77 15.99 14.41
CA TYR A 259 16.27 14.74 13.86
C TYR A 259 17.38 14.13 14.71
N ARG A 260 18.29 14.95 15.26
CA ARG A 260 19.31 14.50 16.20
C ARG A 260 18.69 13.91 17.47
N GLN A 261 17.68 14.57 18.03
CA GLN A 261 16.96 14.11 19.23
C GLN A 261 16.24 12.78 18.94
N TYR A 262 15.58 12.69 17.80
CA TYR A 262 14.93 11.47 17.33
C TYR A 262 15.92 10.30 17.21
N LEU A 263 17.07 10.49 16.55
CA LEU A 263 18.10 9.47 16.43
C LEU A 263 18.65 9.05 17.80
N ALA A 264 18.86 10.00 18.71
CA ALA A 264 19.33 9.72 20.06
C ALA A 264 18.33 8.85 20.83
N TYR A 265 17.02 9.13 20.69
CA TYR A 265 15.96 8.34 21.30
C TYR A 265 15.93 6.90 20.75
N VAL A 266 15.91 6.74 19.43
CA VAL A 266 15.90 5.40 18.82
C VAL A 266 17.17 4.61 19.12
N ALA A 267 18.34 5.27 19.09
CA ALA A 267 19.61 4.66 19.46
C ALA A 267 19.61 4.17 20.93
N LYS A 268 19.04 4.96 21.85
CA LYS A 268 18.86 4.56 23.24
C LYS A 268 18.00 3.30 23.35
N LEU A 269 16.84 3.27 22.68
CA LEU A 269 15.97 2.09 22.70
C LEU A 269 16.70 0.84 22.20
N TYR A 270 17.46 0.97 21.10
CA TYR A 270 18.21 -0.15 20.54
C TYR A 270 19.36 -0.62 21.46
N GLN A 271 20.14 0.32 22.00
CA GLN A 271 21.28 0.02 22.91
C GLN A 271 20.82 -0.67 24.19
N GLU A 272 19.64 -0.36 24.67
CA GLU A 272 19.05 -0.97 25.87
C GLU A 272 18.27 -2.26 25.59
N GLY A 273 18.31 -2.77 24.35
CA GLY A 273 17.62 -4.00 23.97
C GLY A 273 16.08 -3.89 23.90
N LEU A 274 15.56 -2.66 23.75
CA LEU A 274 14.12 -2.40 23.67
C LEU A 274 13.58 -2.46 22.23
N ILE A 275 14.46 -2.56 21.26
CA ILE A 275 14.17 -2.81 19.85
C ILE A 275 14.78 -4.15 19.47
N ASP A 276 14.07 -4.94 18.65
CA ASP A 276 14.53 -6.24 18.16
C ASP A 276 15.97 -6.16 17.59
N PRO A 277 16.94 -6.88 18.13
CA PRO A 277 18.31 -6.80 17.66
C PRO A 277 18.50 -7.32 16.24
N GLU A 278 17.60 -8.20 15.75
CA GLU A 278 17.62 -8.75 14.40
C GLU A 278 16.98 -7.83 13.35
N LEU A 279 16.45 -6.67 13.75
CA LEU A 279 15.64 -5.78 12.91
C LEU A 279 16.32 -5.38 11.59
N PHE A 280 17.66 -5.33 11.54
CA PHE A 280 18.41 -4.98 10.33
C PHE A 280 18.32 -6.04 9.22
N GLU A 281 18.09 -7.31 9.60
CA GLU A 281 18.02 -8.45 8.67
C GLU A 281 16.69 -9.20 8.78
N LEU A 282 15.71 -8.61 9.47
CA LEU A 282 14.46 -9.26 9.77
C LEU A 282 13.54 -9.27 8.52
N SER A 283 13.22 -10.48 8.04
CA SER A 283 12.22 -10.67 6.99
C SER A 283 10.81 -10.75 7.57
N THR A 284 9.81 -10.53 6.72
CA THR A 284 8.38 -10.71 7.10
C THR A 284 8.13 -12.12 7.66
N ALA A 285 8.72 -13.16 7.06
CA ALA A 285 8.52 -14.54 7.54
C ALA A 285 9.09 -14.76 8.95
N LYS A 286 10.28 -14.20 9.24
CA LYS A 286 10.85 -14.25 10.60
C LYS A 286 10.00 -13.48 11.60
N MET A 287 9.52 -12.29 11.23
CA MET A 287 8.62 -11.49 12.09
C MET A 287 7.34 -12.27 12.43
N VAL A 288 6.71 -12.89 11.44
CA VAL A 288 5.51 -13.73 11.64
C VAL A 288 5.81 -14.92 12.56
N ALA A 289 6.98 -15.56 12.40
CA ALA A 289 7.40 -16.66 13.26
C ALA A 289 7.56 -16.24 14.74
N LYS A 290 8.17 -15.07 14.99
CA LYS A 290 8.27 -14.48 16.34
C LYS A 290 6.88 -14.14 16.94
N GLY A 291 5.99 -13.60 16.12
CA GLY A 291 4.61 -13.32 16.52
C GLY A 291 3.82 -14.57 16.88
N SER A 292 3.99 -15.65 16.10
CA SER A 292 3.33 -16.95 16.36
C SER A 292 3.80 -17.63 17.65
N GLN A 293 4.94 -17.21 18.19
CA GLN A 293 5.47 -17.67 19.49
C GLN A 293 5.12 -16.72 20.65
N ASP A 294 4.26 -15.73 20.40
CA ASP A 294 3.82 -14.72 21.38
C ASP A 294 4.99 -13.90 21.98
N MET A 295 6.06 -13.69 21.22
CA MET A 295 7.26 -12.97 21.68
C MET A 295 7.17 -11.46 21.49
N ILE A 296 6.30 -10.95 20.59
CA ILE A 296 6.26 -9.54 20.17
C ILE A 296 5.34 -8.74 21.09
N PHE A 297 5.93 -7.80 21.85
CA PHE A 297 5.15 -6.86 22.65
C PHE A 297 4.58 -5.71 21.81
N CYS A 298 5.42 -5.00 21.04
CA CYS A 298 5.01 -3.90 20.19
C CYS A 298 5.38 -4.15 18.72
N LEU A 299 4.37 -4.28 17.89
CA LEU A 299 4.54 -4.42 16.44
C LEU A 299 4.33 -3.05 15.76
N SER A 300 5.34 -2.57 15.04
CA SER A 300 5.23 -1.40 14.17
C SER A 300 4.98 -1.84 12.73
N TYR A 301 3.72 -1.95 12.31
CA TYR A 301 3.38 -2.50 11.00
C TYR A 301 2.05 -1.94 10.46
N ILE A 302 1.64 -2.43 9.27
CA ILE A 302 0.38 -2.01 8.63
C ILE A 302 -0.84 -2.52 9.40
N ASN A 303 -0.77 -3.74 9.95
CA ASN A 303 -1.80 -4.36 10.77
C ASN A 303 -1.18 -5.33 11.79
N CYS A 304 -1.94 -5.71 12.81
CA CYS A 304 -1.47 -6.64 13.85
C CYS A 304 -1.60 -8.11 13.47
N GLN A 305 -2.36 -8.46 12.45
CA GLN A 305 -2.55 -9.84 12.00
C GLN A 305 -1.26 -10.49 11.49
N ALA A 306 -0.25 -9.68 11.16
CA ALA A 306 1.09 -10.17 10.84
C ALA A 306 1.83 -10.76 12.05
N ALA A 307 1.45 -10.42 13.29
CA ALA A 307 2.05 -10.94 14.51
C ALA A 307 1.14 -11.92 15.26
N SER A 308 -0.16 -11.93 14.98
CA SER A 308 -1.13 -12.85 15.60
C SER A 308 -2.21 -13.26 14.61
N VAL A 309 -2.68 -14.49 14.74
CA VAL A 309 -3.83 -15.00 14.00
C VAL A 309 -5.13 -14.29 14.42
N ASN A 310 -5.18 -13.78 15.66
CA ASN A 310 -6.32 -13.06 16.20
C ASN A 310 -5.96 -11.57 16.38
N ALA A 311 -6.62 -10.71 15.62
CA ALA A 311 -6.42 -9.26 15.73
C ALA A 311 -6.79 -8.70 17.11
N ASP A 312 -7.65 -9.40 17.86
CA ASP A 312 -8.07 -9.01 19.21
C ASP A 312 -6.98 -9.18 20.27
N ASP A 313 -5.88 -9.86 19.98
CA ASP A 313 -4.74 -10.01 20.89
C ASP A 313 -3.94 -8.71 21.03
N TYR A 314 -4.15 -7.77 20.12
CA TYR A 314 -3.42 -6.50 20.09
C TYR A 314 -4.36 -5.29 20.24
N VAL A 315 -3.80 -4.21 20.77
CA VAL A 315 -4.44 -2.88 20.83
C VAL A 315 -3.53 -1.84 20.19
N GLY A 316 -4.09 -0.95 19.37
CA GLY A 316 -3.34 0.15 18.76
C GLY A 316 -3.21 1.37 19.66
N LEU A 317 -2.36 2.31 19.25
CA LEU A 317 -2.34 3.66 19.85
C LEU A 317 -3.69 4.35 19.62
N GLU A 318 -4.26 4.93 20.65
CA GLU A 318 -5.47 5.76 20.55
C GLU A 318 -5.14 7.18 20.04
N VAL A 319 -3.97 7.68 20.38
CA VAL A 319 -3.43 8.98 19.98
C VAL A 319 -1.99 8.83 19.54
N ALA A 320 -1.49 9.73 18.70
CA ALA A 320 -0.08 9.75 18.34
C ALA A 320 0.78 9.94 19.60
N LEU A 321 1.98 9.37 19.63
CA LEU A 321 2.92 9.57 20.73
C LEU A 321 3.35 11.05 20.80
N LYS A 322 3.31 11.62 22.00
CA LYS A 322 3.84 12.95 22.27
C LYS A 322 5.32 12.85 22.62
N GLY A 323 6.15 13.56 21.88
CA GLY A 323 7.58 13.64 22.11
C GLY A 323 8.02 14.70 23.13
N PRO A 324 9.32 14.80 23.39
CA PRO A 324 9.88 15.66 24.43
C PRO A 324 9.65 17.16 24.19
N ASN A 325 9.51 17.57 22.95
CA ASN A 325 9.28 18.98 22.58
C ASN A 325 7.78 19.32 22.46
N GLY A 326 6.89 18.36 22.73
CA GLY A 326 5.44 18.54 22.64
C GLY A 326 4.85 18.19 21.27
N ASP A 327 5.66 17.83 20.28
CA ASP A 327 5.20 17.34 18.99
C ASP A 327 4.38 16.06 19.16
N GLN A 328 3.23 15.97 18.51
CA GLN A 328 2.30 14.86 18.62
C GLN A 328 1.56 14.69 17.30
N GLN A 329 2.16 14.00 16.35
CA GLN A 329 1.61 13.83 15.02
C GLN A 329 1.63 12.36 14.60
N TRP A 330 0.61 11.93 13.87
CA TRP A 330 0.64 10.66 13.17
C TRP A 330 1.60 10.73 12.00
N ASN A 331 2.32 9.64 11.78
CA ASN A 331 3.05 9.47 10.53
C ASN A 331 2.04 9.27 9.38
N ASN A 332 1.97 10.23 8.48
CA ASN A 332 1.11 10.17 7.31
C ASN A 332 1.97 9.87 6.09
N MET A 333 2.03 8.60 5.69
CA MET A 333 3.01 8.11 4.72
C MET A 333 2.72 8.51 3.28
N ASN A 334 1.47 8.52 2.84
CA ASN A 334 1.16 8.85 1.46
C ASN A 334 -0.26 9.39 1.27
N LYS A 335 -0.49 9.99 0.11
CA LYS A 335 -1.83 10.48 -0.28
C LYS A 335 -2.77 9.35 -0.72
N GLY A 336 -2.33 8.10 -0.69
CA GLY A 336 -3.06 6.97 -1.20
C GLY A 336 -2.97 6.83 -2.72
N VAL A 337 -1.93 7.41 -3.34
CA VAL A 337 -1.67 7.36 -4.78
C VAL A 337 -0.31 6.74 -4.99
N GLY A 338 -0.27 5.55 -5.58
CA GLY A 338 0.96 4.86 -5.97
C GLY A 338 1.13 4.88 -7.49
N LEU A 339 2.20 5.48 -7.98
CA LEU A 339 2.51 5.48 -9.42
C LEU A 339 3.09 4.13 -9.87
N GLY A 340 3.11 3.91 -11.18
CA GLY A 340 3.72 2.72 -11.78
C GLY A 340 2.97 1.42 -11.57
N ALA A 341 1.71 1.46 -11.12
CA ALA A 341 0.92 0.25 -10.91
C ALA A 341 0.57 -0.45 -12.22
N PHE A 342 0.24 0.33 -13.25
CA PHE A 342 0.02 -0.17 -14.61
C PHE A 342 0.54 0.85 -15.63
N ALA A 343 1.41 0.43 -16.53
CA ALA A 343 1.91 1.27 -17.62
C ALA A 343 1.72 0.56 -18.96
N ILE A 344 1.44 1.31 -20.00
CA ILE A 344 1.26 0.78 -21.35
C ILE A 344 2.51 1.11 -22.18
N SER A 345 2.95 0.12 -22.92
CA SER A 345 4.08 0.23 -23.83
C SER A 345 3.72 1.08 -25.06
N PRO A 346 4.65 1.85 -25.62
CA PRO A 346 4.44 2.57 -26.86
C PRO A 346 4.18 1.66 -28.07
N THR A 347 4.49 0.38 -27.95
CA THR A 347 4.27 -0.64 -29.01
C THR A 347 2.90 -1.28 -28.96
N CYS A 348 2.11 -1.05 -27.90
CA CYS A 348 0.76 -1.57 -27.79
C CYS A 348 -0.13 -1.04 -28.92
N LYS A 349 -0.77 -1.95 -29.65
CA LYS A 349 -1.59 -1.61 -30.84
C LYS A 349 -2.98 -1.10 -30.51
N ASP A 350 -3.50 -1.44 -29.32
CA ASP A 350 -4.84 -1.07 -28.88
C ASP A 350 -4.84 -0.62 -27.40
N PRO A 351 -4.16 0.48 -27.10
CA PRO A 351 -4.05 0.96 -25.71
C PRO A 351 -5.39 1.41 -25.12
N ALA A 352 -6.34 1.85 -25.95
CA ALA A 352 -7.66 2.26 -25.47
C ALA A 352 -8.45 1.07 -24.88
N THR A 353 -8.34 -0.11 -25.44
CA THR A 353 -8.95 -1.32 -24.86
C THR A 353 -8.31 -1.69 -23.53
N LEU A 354 -6.98 -1.60 -23.40
CA LEU A 354 -6.30 -1.83 -22.13
C LEU A 354 -6.67 -0.79 -21.07
N VAL A 355 -6.85 0.47 -21.46
CA VAL A 355 -7.32 1.52 -20.54
C VAL A 355 -8.74 1.23 -20.06
N ARG A 356 -9.66 0.81 -20.92
CA ARG A 356 -11.00 0.38 -20.50
C ARG A 356 -10.96 -0.87 -19.62
N TRP A 357 -10.07 -1.81 -19.91
CA TRP A 357 -9.88 -3.01 -19.09
C TRP A 357 -9.43 -2.65 -17.68
N ILE A 358 -8.40 -1.82 -17.52
CA ILE A 358 -7.91 -1.41 -16.19
C ILE A 358 -8.93 -0.51 -15.46
N ASP A 359 -9.74 0.27 -16.17
CA ASP A 359 -10.81 1.07 -15.58
C ASP A 359 -11.85 0.22 -14.84
N SER A 360 -12.07 -1.02 -15.29
CA SER A 360 -12.99 -1.95 -14.64
C SER A 360 -12.63 -2.26 -13.18
N PHE A 361 -11.36 -2.14 -12.79
CA PHE A 361 -10.88 -2.36 -11.43
C PHE A 361 -11.24 -1.19 -10.48
N TYR A 362 -11.60 -0.04 -11.01
CA TYR A 362 -12.03 1.12 -10.24
C TYR A 362 -13.55 1.19 -10.05
N THR A 363 -14.28 0.18 -10.53
CA THR A 363 -15.70 -0.02 -10.15
C THR A 363 -15.80 -0.71 -8.80
N ASP A 364 -16.93 -0.54 -8.09
CA ASP A 364 -17.16 -1.22 -6.81
C ASP A 364 -17.09 -2.74 -6.96
N GLU A 365 -17.67 -3.29 -8.03
CA GLU A 365 -17.67 -4.73 -8.29
C GLU A 365 -16.28 -5.24 -8.68
N GLY A 366 -15.58 -4.52 -9.57
CA GLY A 366 -14.22 -4.85 -9.96
C GLY A 366 -13.25 -4.83 -8.77
N ALA A 367 -13.34 -3.82 -7.92
CA ALA A 367 -12.53 -3.74 -6.71
C ALA A 367 -12.83 -4.89 -5.74
N LYS A 368 -14.11 -5.21 -5.49
CA LYS A 368 -14.50 -6.36 -4.65
C LYS A 368 -13.98 -7.67 -5.22
N MET A 369 -14.17 -7.88 -6.52
CA MET A 369 -13.68 -9.08 -7.19
C MET A 369 -12.17 -9.22 -7.09
N PHE A 370 -11.43 -8.11 -7.25
CA PHE A 370 -9.98 -8.09 -7.20
C PHE A 370 -9.45 -8.41 -5.79
N TYR A 371 -10.06 -7.84 -4.74
CA TYR A 371 -9.57 -8.00 -3.35
C TYR A 371 -10.10 -9.25 -2.65
N PHE A 372 -11.32 -9.67 -2.95
CA PHE A 372 -11.99 -10.74 -2.20
C PHE A 372 -12.32 -11.97 -3.05
N GLY A 373 -12.24 -11.86 -4.37
CA GLY A 373 -12.67 -12.90 -5.29
C GLY A 373 -14.19 -13.03 -5.37
N LYS A 374 -14.65 -14.07 -6.08
CA LYS A 374 -16.07 -14.45 -6.15
C LYS A 374 -16.32 -15.61 -5.20
N GLU A 375 -17.39 -15.49 -4.37
CA GLU A 375 -17.86 -16.58 -3.51
C GLU A 375 -18.22 -17.85 -4.30
#